data_9f42d80e27b5be36704d1a77017f4a70
#
_entry.id   9f42d80e27b5be36704d1a77017f4a70
#
_cell.length_a   1.000
_cell.length_b   1.000
_cell.length_c   1.000
_cell.angle_alpha   90.00
_cell.angle_beta   90.00
_cell.angle_gamma   90.00
#
_symmetry.space_group_name_H-M   'P 1'
#
loop_
_entity.id
_entity.type
_entity.pdbx_description
1 polymer ?
#
loop_
_entity_poly.entity_id
_entity_poly.type
_entity_poly.pdbx_seq_one_letter_code
_entity_poly.pdbx_strand_id
1 'polypeptide(L)'
;MTILNTKNEKYHTECNAFLDGQLGFQRYDTVKYKQFDKLTDKQLGFFWRPEEVDVSKDSQDFKNLTEHEQHIFTSNLKRQILLDSVQGRAPVEAFGPIVSLPELENWIMTWTFSETIHSRSYTHIIRNIYSNPTVVFDELMDSKEITDCGDDISKYYDELIELSQYYQLLGVGKHKVNGKTVEVDEYELKKKIWLTMNSVNI
;
A
#
# COMPACT_ATOMS: atom_id res chain seq x y z
N MET A 1 4.41 -16.26 -18.15
CA MET A 1 3.60 -16.10 -16.94
C MET A 1 2.13 -16.16 -17.30
N THR A 2 1.30 -16.80 -16.52
CA THR A 2 -0.17 -16.81 -16.71
C THR A 2 -0.83 -16.47 -15.38
N ILE A 3 -1.90 -15.67 -15.44
CA ILE A 3 -2.67 -15.28 -14.25
C ILE A 3 -3.40 -16.48 -13.63
N LEU A 4 -3.80 -17.44 -14.45
CA LEU A 4 -4.36 -18.71 -14.02
C LEU A 4 -3.23 -19.75 -13.94
N ASN A 5 -2.70 -19.95 -12.75
CA ASN A 5 -1.66 -20.94 -12.51
C ASN A 5 -2.27 -22.31 -12.18
N THR A 6 -2.39 -23.16 -13.20
CA THR A 6 -2.88 -24.55 -13.03
C THR A 6 -1.78 -25.55 -12.66
N LYS A 7 -0.53 -25.07 -12.50
CA LYS A 7 0.64 -25.93 -12.24
C LYS A 7 1.11 -25.87 -10.79
N ASN A 8 0.43 -25.12 -9.94
CA ASN A 8 0.77 -25.09 -8.52
C ASN A 8 0.26 -26.38 -7.86
N GLU A 9 1.16 -27.30 -7.62
CA GLU A 9 0.87 -28.60 -7.02
C GLU A 9 0.83 -28.56 -5.49
N LYS A 10 1.39 -27.50 -4.90
CA LYS A 10 1.43 -27.36 -3.43
C LYS A 10 0.08 -26.87 -2.91
N TYR A 11 -0.45 -27.60 -1.92
CA TYR A 11 -1.69 -27.20 -1.29
C TYR A 11 -1.49 -25.86 -0.55
N HIS A 12 -2.40 -24.90 -0.74
CA HIS A 12 -2.20 -23.54 -0.24
C HIS A 12 -1.94 -23.46 1.28
N THR A 13 -2.54 -24.35 2.10
CA THR A 13 -2.28 -24.39 3.56
C THR A 13 -0.89 -24.91 3.92
N GLU A 14 -0.15 -25.50 2.99
CA GLU A 14 1.22 -25.96 3.18
C GLU A 14 2.25 -24.91 2.76
N CYS A 15 1.82 -23.90 1.98
CA CYS A 15 2.69 -22.80 1.55
C CYS A 15 3.11 -21.91 2.71
N ASN A 16 4.29 -21.28 2.59
CA ASN A 16 4.67 -20.15 3.41
C ASN A 16 3.83 -18.92 3.01
N ALA A 17 3.87 -17.85 3.81
CA ALA A 17 3.16 -16.63 3.50
C ALA A 17 3.62 -16.00 2.16
N PHE A 18 4.93 -16.10 1.89
CA PHE A 18 5.58 -15.57 0.70
C PHE A 18 6.55 -16.58 0.11
N LEU A 19 6.88 -16.44 -1.17
CA LEU A 19 7.95 -17.13 -1.89
C LEU A 19 7.76 -18.65 -2.09
N ASP A 20 6.55 -19.15 -1.94
CA ASP A 20 6.21 -20.55 -2.20
C ASP A 20 5.43 -20.75 -3.52
N GLY A 21 5.66 -19.85 -4.47
CA GLY A 21 5.07 -19.90 -5.80
C GLY A 21 3.77 -19.09 -5.91
N GLN A 22 3.30 -18.97 -7.16
CA GLN A 22 2.10 -18.22 -7.47
C GLN A 22 0.84 -18.98 -7.07
N LEU A 23 -0.16 -18.26 -6.62
CA LEU A 23 -1.49 -18.77 -6.35
C LEU A 23 -2.12 -19.35 -7.63
N GLY A 24 -2.79 -20.49 -7.49
CA GLY A 24 -3.53 -21.12 -8.59
C GLY A 24 -4.86 -20.43 -8.80
N PHE A 25 -5.74 -20.55 -7.81
CA PHE A 25 -7.01 -19.84 -7.74
C PHE A 25 -7.29 -19.48 -6.27
N GLN A 26 -8.07 -18.44 -6.09
CA GLN A 26 -8.44 -18.01 -4.74
C GLN A 26 -9.46 -18.98 -4.15
N ARG A 27 -9.15 -19.50 -2.93
CA ARG A 27 -10.07 -20.31 -2.16
C ARG A 27 -9.97 -19.98 -0.68
N TYR A 28 -11.13 -19.85 -0.07
CA TYR A 28 -11.30 -19.39 1.31
C TYR A 28 -12.07 -20.41 2.19
N ASP A 29 -12.37 -21.59 1.64
CA ASP A 29 -13.00 -22.68 2.39
C ASP A 29 -12.07 -23.24 3.48
N THR A 30 -10.76 -23.16 3.24
CA THR A 30 -9.73 -23.56 4.19
C THR A 30 -8.57 -22.59 4.12
N VAL A 31 -8.26 -21.91 5.22
CA VAL A 31 -7.18 -20.93 5.31
C VAL A 31 -6.13 -21.35 6.33
N LYS A 32 -4.86 -21.06 6.06
CA LYS A 32 -3.75 -21.38 6.97
C LYS A 32 -3.73 -20.42 8.16
N TYR A 33 -3.84 -19.12 7.89
CA TYR A 33 -3.78 -18.06 8.89
C TYR A 33 -5.10 -17.30 8.98
N LYS A 34 -6.01 -17.78 9.80
CA LYS A 34 -7.31 -17.15 10.06
C LYS A 34 -7.23 -15.69 10.52
N GLN A 35 -6.05 -15.25 10.94
CA GLN A 35 -5.81 -13.87 11.34
C GLN A 35 -5.99 -12.90 10.17
N PHE A 36 -5.47 -13.24 8.99
CA PHE A 36 -5.60 -12.39 7.80
C PHE A 36 -7.05 -12.31 7.32
N ASP A 37 -7.75 -13.43 7.34
CA ASP A 37 -9.17 -13.48 7.02
C ASP A 37 -9.99 -12.59 7.97
N LYS A 38 -9.77 -12.70 9.28
CA LYS A 38 -10.39 -11.83 10.28
C LYS A 38 -10.02 -10.35 10.13
N LEU A 39 -8.79 -10.04 9.71
CA LEU A 39 -8.38 -8.65 9.46
C LEU A 39 -9.11 -8.09 8.24
N THR A 40 -9.27 -8.88 7.18
CA THR A 40 -10.07 -8.51 6.02
C THR A 40 -11.52 -8.23 6.41
N ASP A 41 -12.17 -9.15 7.13
CA ASP A 41 -13.55 -8.96 7.61
C ASP A 41 -13.70 -7.71 8.46
N LYS A 42 -12.73 -7.48 9.36
CA LYS A 42 -12.71 -6.27 10.20
C LYS A 42 -12.59 -5.00 9.38
N GLN A 43 -11.69 -4.99 8.39
CA GLN A 43 -11.47 -3.86 7.49
C GLN A 43 -12.73 -3.54 6.69
N LEU A 44 -13.35 -4.57 6.11
CA LEU A 44 -14.62 -4.42 5.38
C LEU A 44 -15.76 -3.94 6.27
N GLY A 45 -15.77 -4.34 7.56
CA GLY A 45 -16.74 -3.86 8.55
C GLY A 45 -16.60 -2.37 8.90
N PHE A 46 -15.46 -1.76 8.60
CA PHE A 46 -15.20 -0.32 8.75
C PHE A 46 -15.29 0.46 7.44
N PHE A 47 -15.79 -0.18 6.38
CA PHE A 47 -15.95 0.50 5.10
C PHE A 47 -16.86 1.73 5.23
N TRP A 48 -16.43 2.86 4.67
CA TRP A 48 -17.20 4.08 4.56
C TRP A 48 -16.94 4.77 3.21
N ARG A 49 -17.82 5.69 2.87
CA ARG A 49 -17.59 6.63 1.77
C ARG A 49 -17.34 8.02 2.37
N PRO A 50 -16.42 8.81 1.81
CA PRO A 50 -16.12 10.15 2.33
C PRO A 50 -17.35 11.03 2.48
N GLU A 51 -18.32 10.90 1.58
CA GLU A 51 -19.55 11.68 1.54
C GLU A 51 -20.53 11.36 2.69
N GLU A 52 -20.29 10.29 3.45
CA GLU A 52 -21.09 9.92 4.64
C GLU A 52 -20.72 10.77 5.87
N VAL A 53 -19.57 11.48 5.79
CA VAL A 53 -19.11 12.37 6.85
C VAL A 53 -19.59 13.79 6.56
N ASP A 54 -20.39 14.37 7.47
CA ASP A 54 -20.87 15.74 7.35
C ASP A 54 -19.76 16.73 7.72
N VAL A 55 -19.22 17.40 6.72
CA VAL A 55 -18.20 18.45 6.84
C VAL A 55 -18.76 19.86 6.52
N SER A 56 -20.08 20.04 6.55
CA SER A 56 -20.75 21.27 6.12
C SER A 56 -20.38 22.51 6.94
N LYS A 57 -19.94 22.34 8.19
CA LYS A 57 -19.51 23.40 9.09
C LYS A 57 -18.02 23.65 9.10
N ASP A 58 -17.24 22.71 8.60
CA ASP A 58 -15.78 22.68 8.77
C ASP A 58 -15.08 23.87 8.09
N SER A 59 -15.64 24.38 7.00
CA SER A 59 -15.10 25.60 6.34
C SER A 59 -15.18 26.83 7.26
N GLN A 60 -16.25 26.97 8.04
CA GLN A 60 -16.37 28.08 8.98
C GLN A 60 -15.50 27.85 10.22
N ASP A 61 -15.46 26.63 10.72
CA ASP A 61 -14.66 26.28 11.89
C ASP A 61 -13.16 26.45 11.59
N PHE A 62 -12.71 26.04 10.40
CA PHE A 62 -11.34 26.25 9.95
C PHE A 62 -10.96 27.74 9.88
N LYS A 63 -11.85 28.62 9.41
CA LYS A 63 -11.60 30.07 9.38
C LYS A 63 -11.47 30.70 10.75
N ASN A 64 -12.07 30.07 11.78
CA ASN A 64 -11.97 30.53 13.16
C ASN A 64 -10.70 30.09 13.88
N LEU A 65 -9.93 29.16 13.28
CA LEU A 65 -8.63 28.74 13.79
C LEU A 65 -7.60 29.86 13.64
N THR A 66 -6.60 29.86 14.52
CA THR A 66 -5.42 30.74 14.37
C THR A 66 -4.62 30.32 13.13
N GLU A 67 -3.83 31.24 12.58
CA GLU A 67 -2.94 30.94 11.45
C GLU A 67 -2.03 29.74 11.71
N HIS A 68 -1.56 29.57 12.95
CA HIS A 68 -0.73 28.45 13.35
C HIS A 68 -1.50 27.11 13.31
N GLU A 69 -2.72 27.07 13.81
CA GLU A 69 -3.58 25.89 13.76
C GLU A 69 -3.96 25.52 12.32
N GLN A 70 -4.29 26.53 11.49
CA GLN A 70 -4.55 26.31 10.07
C GLN A 70 -3.32 25.73 9.36
N HIS A 71 -2.13 26.23 9.68
CA HIS A 71 -0.87 25.72 9.12
C HIS A 71 -0.62 24.25 9.52
N ILE A 72 -0.78 23.91 10.81
CA ILE A 72 -0.61 22.52 11.29
C ILE A 72 -1.61 21.59 10.60
N PHE A 73 -2.88 21.96 10.52
CA PHE A 73 -3.91 21.17 9.88
C PHE A 73 -3.60 20.93 8.41
N THR A 74 -3.26 22.00 7.67
CA THR A 74 -2.97 21.92 6.23
C THR A 74 -1.73 21.07 5.95
N SER A 75 -0.65 21.28 6.72
CA SER A 75 0.60 20.53 6.56
C SER A 75 0.41 19.04 6.86
N ASN A 76 -0.39 18.72 7.88
CA ASN A 76 -0.71 17.33 8.20
C ASN A 76 -1.54 16.65 7.10
N LEU A 77 -2.54 17.35 6.54
CA LEU A 77 -3.29 16.84 5.38
C LEU A 77 -2.40 16.61 4.17
N LYS A 78 -1.52 17.56 3.84
CA LYS A 78 -0.56 17.42 2.74
C LYS A 78 0.33 16.18 2.93
N ARG A 79 0.85 15.98 4.14
CA ARG A 79 1.65 14.80 4.49
C ARG A 79 0.88 13.50 4.27
N GLN A 80 -0.35 13.41 4.80
CA GLN A 80 -1.17 12.20 4.67
C GLN A 80 -1.53 11.90 3.21
N ILE A 81 -1.89 12.91 2.41
CA ILE A 81 -2.17 12.75 0.99
C ILE A 81 -0.97 12.12 0.25
N LEU A 82 0.25 12.59 0.55
CA LEU A 82 1.45 12.05 -0.08
C LEU A 82 1.68 10.59 0.33
N LEU A 83 1.62 10.30 1.64
CA LEU A 83 1.87 8.95 2.15
C LEU A 83 0.84 7.94 1.63
N ASP A 84 -0.45 8.29 1.66
CA ASP A 84 -1.51 7.39 1.18
C ASP A 84 -1.52 7.28 -0.35
N SER A 85 -0.92 8.24 -1.06
CA SER A 85 -0.66 8.09 -2.50
C SER A 85 0.38 7.01 -2.80
N VAL A 86 1.31 6.75 -1.89
CA VAL A 86 2.24 5.61 -1.94
C VAL A 86 1.53 4.34 -1.47
N GLN A 87 0.92 4.37 -0.29
CA GLN A 87 0.26 3.21 0.34
C GLN A 87 -0.95 2.68 -0.46
N GLY A 88 -1.65 3.53 -1.21
CA GLY A 88 -2.75 3.12 -2.08
C GLY A 88 -2.32 2.33 -3.33
N ARG A 89 -1.02 2.10 -3.55
CA ARG A 89 -0.48 1.40 -4.72
C ARG A 89 0.59 0.39 -4.37
N ALA A 90 1.55 0.79 -3.55
CA ALA A 90 2.77 0.04 -3.31
C ALA A 90 2.59 -1.35 -2.67
N PRO A 91 1.67 -1.59 -1.72
CA PRO A 91 1.53 -2.92 -1.12
C PRO A 91 1.21 -4.03 -2.12
N VAL A 92 0.27 -3.79 -3.05
CA VAL A 92 -0.06 -4.78 -4.09
C VAL A 92 1.10 -4.99 -5.04
N GLU A 93 1.79 -3.93 -5.45
CA GLU A 93 2.94 -4.01 -6.37
C GLU A 93 4.13 -4.75 -5.72
N ALA A 94 4.39 -4.51 -4.44
CA ALA A 94 5.53 -5.08 -3.73
C ALA A 94 5.29 -6.53 -3.31
N PHE A 95 4.14 -6.81 -2.70
CA PHE A 95 3.85 -8.11 -2.09
C PHE A 95 3.05 -9.05 -3.00
N GLY A 96 2.21 -8.52 -3.89
CA GLY A 96 1.38 -9.32 -4.80
C GLY A 96 2.17 -10.34 -5.63
N PRO A 97 3.32 -9.99 -6.23
CA PRO A 97 4.11 -10.94 -7.01
C PRO A 97 4.68 -12.13 -6.23
N ILE A 98 4.79 -12.01 -4.91
CA ILE A 98 5.46 -12.99 -4.04
C ILE A 98 4.58 -13.63 -2.98
N VAL A 99 3.33 -13.17 -2.83
CA VAL A 99 2.38 -13.77 -1.89
C VAL A 99 1.98 -15.17 -2.32
N SER A 100 1.87 -16.10 -1.37
CA SER A 100 1.59 -17.51 -1.63
C SER A 100 0.35 -18.04 -0.92
N LEU A 101 -0.37 -17.20 -0.18
CA LEU A 101 -1.58 -17.56 0.56
C LEU A 101 -2.77 -16.69 0.12
N PRO A 102 -3.92 -17.29 -0.24
CA PRO A 102 -5.10 -16.53 -0.69
C PRO A 102 -5.61 -15.52 0.34
N GLU A 103 -5.63 -15.88 1.62
CA GLU A 103 -6.08 -15.01 2.70
C GLU A 103 -5.15 -13.81 2.91
N LEU A 104 -3.84 -13.99 2.68
CA LEU A 104 -2.87 -12.88 2.76
C LEU A 104 -2.96 -11.98 1.53
N GLU A 105 -3.12 -12.54 0.33
CA GLU A 105 -3.37 -11.77 -0.90
C GLU A 105 -4.61 -10.89 -0.74
N ASN A 106 -5.72 -11.48 -0.26
CA ASN A 106 -6.96 -10.75 -0.01
C ASN A 106 -6.77 -9.63 1.02
N TRP A 107 -6.02 -9.86 2.08
CA TRP A 107 -5.68 -8.84 3.07
C TRP A 107 -4.88 -7.68 2.46
N ILE A 108 -3.86 -7.97 1.67
CA ILE A 108 -3.03 -6.95 0.99
C ILE A 108 -3.89 -6.09 0.04
N MET A 109 -4.77 -6.73 -0.73
CA MET A 109 -5.69 -6.00 -1.63
C MET A 109 -6.66 -5.12 -0.87
N THR A 110 -7.24 -5.63 0.22
CA THR A 110 -8.17 -4.89 1.08
C THR A 110 -7.48 -3.70 1.75
N TRP A 111 -6.28 -3.89 2.27
CA TRP A 111 -5.46 -2.81 2.81
C TRP A 111 -5.22 -1.72 1.75
N THR A 112 -4.68 -2.09 0.59
CA THR A 112 -4.42 -1.13 -0.50
C THR A 112 -5.68 -0.37 -0.92
N PHE A 113 -6.81 -1.05 -0.99
CA PHE A 113 -8.10 -0.40 -1.28
C PHE A 113 -8.49 0.60 -0.20
N SER A 114 -8.29 0.29 1.08
CA SER A 114 -8.60 1.19 2.20
C SER A 114 -7.81 2.49 2.12
N GLU A 115 -6.54 2.44 1.73
CA GLU A 115 -5.71 3.63 1.54
C GLU A 115 -6.23 4.53 0.41
N THR A 116 -6.87 3.96 -0.61
CA THR A 116 -7.53 4.78 -1.64
C THR A 116 -8.76 5.50 -1.11
N ILE A 117 -9.48 4.92 -0.14
CA ILE A 117 -10.59 5.60 0.55
C ILE A 117 -10.06 6.76 1.40
N HIS A 118 -8.95 6.58 2.10
CA HIS A 118 -8.29 7.66 2.85
C HIS A 118 -7.93 8.83 1.93
N SER A 119 -7.25 8.59 0.82
CA SER A 119 -6.90 9.62 -0.19
C SER A 119 -8.14 10.38 -0.69
N ARG A 120 -9.25 9.69 -0.96
CA ARG A 120 -10.52 10.32 -1.34
C ARG A 120 -11.11 11.16 -0.20
N SER A 121 -10.97 10.70 1.04
CA SER A 121 -11.44 11.41 2.22
C SER A 121 -10.70 12.73 2.41
N TYR A 122 -9.39 12.76 2.24
CA TYR A 122 -8.63 14.02 2.29
C TYR A 122 -9.04 14.99 1.18
N THR A 123 -9.30 14.48 -0.01
CA THR A 123 -9.83 15.30 -1.11
C THR A 123 -11.21 15.87 -0.76
N HIS A 124 -12.07 15.06 -0.12
CA HIS A 124 -13.39 15.51 0.34
C HIS A 124 -13.28 16.61 1.39
N ILE A 125 -12.41 16.46 2.37
CA ILE A 125 -12.12 17.48 3.40
C ILE A 125 -11.64 18.78 2.74
N ILE A 126 -10.62 18.71 1.88
CA ILE A 126 -10.03 19.89 1.23
C ILE A 126 -11.08 20.65 0.40
N ARG A 127 -11.90 19.94 -0.37
CA ARG A 127 -12.95 20.54 -1.19
C ARG A 127 -14.02 21.29 -0.38
N ASN A 128 -14.26 20.88 0.85
CA ASN A 128 -15.28 21.49 1.70
C ASN A 128 -14.73 22.61 2.61
N ILE A 129 -13.42 22.58 2.89
CA ILE A 129 -12.79 23.55 3.81
C ILE A 129 -12.23 24.76 3.04
N TYR A 130 -11.51 24.51 1.94
CA TYR A 130 -10.78 25.56 1.23
C TYR A 130 -11.60 26.19 0.11
N SER A 131 -11.53 27.53 -0.01
CA SER A 131 -12.14 28.25 -1.13
C SER A 131 -11.48 27.95 -2.48
N ASN A 132 -10.20 27.62 -2.47
CA ASN A 132 -9.47 27.14 -3.63
C ASN A 132 -8.71 25.83 -3.30
N PRO A 133 -9.37 24.69 -3.44
CA PRO A 133 -8.77 23.37 -3.13
C PRO A 133 -7.50 23.06 -3.92
N THR A 134 -7.40 23.56 -5.16
CA THR A 134 -6.30 23.25 -6.08
C THR A 134 -4.96 23.72 -5.52
N VAL A 135 -4.91 24.86 -4.85
CA VAL A 135 -3.68 25.40 -4.25
C VAL A 135 -3.05 24.41 -3.25
N VAL A 136 -3.87 23.72 -2.45
CA VAL A 136 -3.36 22.75 -1.47
C VAL A 136 -2.64 21.59 -2.15
N PHE A 137 -3.17 21.12 -3.29
CA PHE A 137 -2.55 20.06 -4.06
C PHE A 137 -1.32 20.52 -4.84
N ASP A 138 -1.37 21.71 -5.45
CA ASP A 138 -0.26 22.27 -6.23
C ASP A 138 0.96 22.50 -5.34
N GLU A 139 0.76 22.96 -4.10
CA GLU A 139 1.82 23.22 -3.13
C GLU A 139 2.25 21.99 -2.32
N LEU A 140 1.69 20.79 -2.59
CA LEU A 140 1.96 19.60 -1.79
C LEU A 140 3.45 19.21 -1.84
N MET A 141 4.09 19.36 -2.99
CA MET A 141 5.49 19.02 -3.22
C MET A 141 6.48 20.11 -2.80
N ASP A 142 6.00 21.26 -2.33
CA ASP A 142 6.87 22.40 -1.96
C ASP A 142 7.53 22.20 -0.58
N SER A 143 6.94 21.34 0.29
CA SER A 143 7.53 21.02 1.59
C SER A 143 8.53 19.88 1.46
N LYS A 144 9.81 20.26 1.70
CA LYS A 144 10.91 19.27 1.69
C LYS A 144 10.73 18.18 2.73
N GLU A 145 10.23 18.51 3.91
CA GLU A 145 10.01 17.56 5.00
C GLU A 145 8.95 16.51 4.63
N ILE A 146 7.93 16.91 3.87
CA ILE A 146 6.87 16.01 3.41
C ILE A 146 7.42 15.10 2.29
N THR A 147 8.15 15.67 1.34
CA THR A 147 8.73 14.88 0.23
C THR A 147 9.81 13.91 0.72
N ASP A 148 10.70 14.34 1.62
CA ASP A 148 11.71 13.46 2.23
C ASP A 148 11.04 12.25 2.93
N CYS A 149 9.92 12.45 3.61
CA CYS A 149 9.16 11.36 4.24
C CYS A 149 8.58 10.38 3.20
N GLY A 150 8.07 10.89 2.10
CA GLY A 150 7.59 10.07 0.98
C GLY A 150 8.71 9.26 0.32
N ASP A 151 9.86 9.88 0.10
CA ASP A 151 11.04 9.24 -0.48
C ASP A 151 11.59 8.12 0.42
N ASP A 152 11.64 8.35 1.73
CA ASP A 152 12.12 7.36 2.69
C ASP A 152 11.27 6.08 2.68
N ILE A 153 9.95 6.21 2.59
CA ILE A 153 9.03 5.06 2.50
C ILE A 153 9.12 4.42 1.12
N SER A 154 9.11 5.21 0.07
CA SER A 154 9.14 4.73 -1.32
C SER A 154 10.36 3.89 -1.60
N LYS A 155 11.52 4.23 -1.04
CA LYS A 155 12.77 3.48 -1.21
C LYS A 155 12.63 1.99 -0.85
N TYR A 156 11.97 1.68 0.27
CA TYR A 156 11.78 0.28 0.69
C TYR A 156 10.82 -0.46 -0.24
N TYR A 157 9.76 0.22 -0.69
CA TYR A 157 8.83 -0.34 -1.67
C TYR A 157 9.50 -0.57 -3.01
N ASP A 158 10.21 0.43 -3.56
CA ASP A 158 10.85 0.34 -4.87
C ASP A 158 11.85 -0.81 -4.94
N GLU A 159 12.67 -0.97 -3.90
CA GLU A 159 13.63 -2.08 -3.80
C GLU A 159 12.93 -3.45 -3.73
N LEU A 160 11.82 -3.55 -3.01
CA LEU A 160 11.06 -4.80 -2.93
C LEU A 160 10.28 -5.07 -4.21
N ILE A 161 9.68 -4.05 -4.83
CA ILE A 161 8.94 -4.17 -6.10
C ILE A 161 9.87 -4.72 -7.18
N GLU A 162 11.06 -4.15 -7.34
CA GLU A 162 12.02 -4.61 -8.33
C GLU A 162 12.39 -6.08 -8.13
N LEU A 163 12.76 -6.46 -6.91
CA LEU A 163 13.13 -7.84 -6.58
C LEU A 163 11.97 -8.83 -6.69
N SER A 164 10.76 -8.44 -6.29
CA SER A 164 9.56 -9.28 -6.39
C SER A 164 9.22 -9.57 -7.84
N GLN A 165 9.32 -8.58 -8.70
CA GLN A 165 9.10 -8.74 -10.14
C GLN A 165 10.15 -9.65 -10.77
N TYR A 166 11.43 -9.49 -10.43
CA TYR A 166 12.46 -10.41 -10.89
C TYR A 166 12.25 -11.83 -10.38
N TYR A 167 11.88 -12.00 -9.11
CA TYR A 167 11.54 -13.31 -8.57
C TYR A 167 10.38 -13.95 -9.34
N GLN A 168 9.32 -13.21 -9.57
CA GLN A 168 8.14 -13.72 -10.28
C GLN A 168 8.46 -14.12 -11.73
N LEU A 169 9.31 -13.36 -12.42
CA LEU A 169 9.63 -13.56 -13.84
C LEU A 169 10.70 -14.62 -14.06
N LEU A 170 11.72 -14.66 -13.21
CA LEU A 170 12.97 -15.36 -13.45
C LEU A 170 13.23 -16.50 -12.43
N GLY A 171 12.60 -16.43 -11.25
CA GLY A 171 12.91 -17.32 -10.13
C GLY A 171 14.22 -16.95 -9.43
N VAL A 172 14.59 -17.75 -8.43
CA VAL A 172 15.85 -17.62 -7.68
C VAL A 172 17.05 -17.96 -8.58
N GLY A 173 18.13 -17.16 -8.50
CA GLY A 173 19.35 -17.39 -9.25
C GLY A 173 19.98 -16.13 -9.84
N LYS A 174 21.01 -16.35 -10.68
CA LYS A 174 21.68 -15.28 -11.42
C LYS A 174 21.17 -15.23 -12.85
N HIS A 175 20.66 -14.10 -13.26
CA HIS A 175 20.02 -13.91 -14.56
C HIS A 175 20.65 -12.74 -15.30
N LYS A 176 20.64 -12.80 -16.65
CA LYS A 176 21.04 -11.66 -17.47
C LYS A 176 19.80 -10.93 -17.97
N VAL A 177 19.67 -9.66 -17.57
CA VAL A 177 18.56 -8.76 -17.94
C VAL A 177 19.15 -7.50 -18.56
N ASN A 178 18.84 -7.23 -19.82
CA ASN A 178 19.34 -6.05 -20.55
C ASN A 178 20.86 -5.86 -20.46
N GLY A 179 21.63 -6.98 -20.54
CA GLY A 179 23.08 -6.97 -20.47
C GLY A 179 23.68 -6.84 -19.06
N LYS A 180 22.87 -6.65 -18.03
CA LYS A 180 23.28 -6.62 -16.63
C LYS A 180 23.01 -7.97 -15.97
N THR A 181 23.86 -8.34 -15.00
CA THR A 181 23.60 -9.52 -14.16
C THR A 181 22.73 -9.09 -12.98
N VAL A 182 21.57 -9.73 -12.86
CA VAL A 182 20.66 -9.58 -11.73
C VAL A 182 20.70 -10.87 -10.92
N GLU A 183 20.88 -10.77 -9.62
CA GLU A 183 20.85 -11.89 -8.70
C GLU A 183 19.54 -11.82 -7.88
N VAL A 184 18.73 -12.87 -7.99
CA VAL A 184 17.52 -13.04 -7.19
C VAL A 184 17.84 -14.03 -6.08
N ASP A 185 18.06 -13.52 -4.88
CA ASP A 185 18.40 -14.28 -3.70
C ASP A 185 17.22 -14.33 -2.72
N GLU A 186 16.86 -15.54 -2.28
CA GLU A 186 15.70 -15.75 -1.41
C GLU A 186 15.88 -15.13 -0.03
N TYR A 187 17.12 -15.13 0.49
CA TYR A 187 17.41 -14.52 1.79
C TYR A 187 17.27 -12.99 1.72
N GLU A 188 17.82 -12.37 0.69
CA GLU A 188 17.67 -10.92 0.48
C GLU A 188 16.21 -10.53 0.24
N LEU A 189 15.43 -11.34 -0.47
CA LEU A 189 13.98 -11.13 -0.59
C LEU A 189 13.27 -11.16 0.77
N LYS A 190 13.52 -12.18 1.58
CA LYS A 190 12.94 -12.29 2.93
C LYS A 190 13.30 -11.10 3.81
N LYS A 191 14.56 -10.66 3.72
CA LYS A 191 15.04 -9.48 4.43
C LYS A 191 14.35 -8.20 3.96
N LYS A 192 14.19 -8.03 2.64
CA LYS A 192 13.47 -6.87 2.07
C LYS A 192 11.99 -6.87 2.44
N ILE A 193 11.30 -8.02 2.39
CA ILE A 193 9.93 -8.16 2.88
C ILE A 193 9.83 -7.67 4.32
N TRP A 194 10.71 -8.15 5.19
CA TRP A 194 10.70 -7.78 6.61
C TRP A 194 10.99 -6.28 6.82
N LEU A 195 11.99 -5.74 6.14
CA LEU A 195 12.34 -4.32 6.23
C LEU A 195 11.18 -3.44 5.73
N THR A 196 10.61 -3.74 4.57
CA THR A 196 9.48 -2.99 4.01
C THR A 196 8.29 -3.00 4.98
N MET A 197 7.88 -4.19 5.46
CA MET A 197 6.76 -4.30 6.40
C MET A 197 6.98 -3.49 7.69
N ASN A 198 8.22 -3.37 8.17
CA ASN A 198 8.52 -2.59 9.38
C ASN A 198 8.64 -1.09 9.10
N SER A 199 9.13 -0.69 7.93
CA SER A 199 9.38 0.72 7.60
C SER A 199 8.14 1.47 7.14
N VAL A 200 7.13 0.77 6.58
CA VAL A 200 5.90 1.40 6.06
C VAL A 200 4.77 1.49 7.09
N ASN A 201 4.95 0.93 8.27
CA ASN A 201 3.96 0.95 9.36
C ASN A 201 4.35 1.94 10.49
N ILE A 202 5.33 2.80 10.25
CA ILE A 202 5.73 3.89 11.14
C ILE A 202 5.10 5.18 10.62
#